data_f0e1b5aa81465295ab9759cd142bbf05
#
_entry.id   f0e1b5aa81465295ab9759cd142bbf05
#
_cell.length_a   1.000
_cell.length_b   1.000
_cell.length_c   1.000
_cell.angle_alpha   90.00
_cell.angle_beta   90.00
_cell.angle_gamma   90.00
#
_symmetry.space_group_name_H-M   'P 1'
#
loop_
_entity.id
_entity.type
_entity.pdbx_description
1 polymer ?
#
loop_
_entity_poly.entity_id
_entity_poly.type
_entity_poly.pdbx_seq_one_letter_code
_entity_poly.pdbx_strand_id
1 'polypeptide(L)'
;MLFLYVIVLLCCAVLWIAGIVEQRRHFASLEQIPTRVLVNGIRGKSSITRLCAGALRGGGLVTVAKTTGTAARFIHPDATEEPVYRKFGLSNIVEQIGIVRRAATYRPDALVIECMAVMPALQEINQEKLIRSTIGVLCNVREDHLEEMGPTLDDVARSLSRSMPGGGVCVTAEKDRFHILQEEADARNCKLVYADPETVTDEELRGFSWFTFKENVAIALAVAELLGVDRQTAMQGMWDAPPDPGVLSVERYITPDGKRLRFANVFAANDPESTLMNVKQLEDLGAIRRPLSVVINCRPDRVERNGQMGAIVPDLAAETVFLIGHPTKSARDAIPADFTGRVVDLGGDRRDPEELTAAMLAELGPASSLVAIGNIHGQGELFLECLAELPLDDSEDPLDAVPDGDGLDQETMQIAVPRPRVAVARPPEPEPYSWVAPLETPAYGFHVPEQRELARRIAARQGRPAGKSAPGDPNHSHDPSQSPRNP
;
A
#
# COMPACT_ATOMS: atom_id res chain seq x y z
N MET A 1 -14.83 -28.08 45.78
CA MET A 1 -15.59 -28.03 44.53
C MET A 1 -16.33 -26.70 44.34
N LEU A 2 -17.25 -26.30 45.25
CA LEU A 2 -18.02 -25.04 45.12
C LEU A 2 -17.13 -23.80 44.95
N PHE A 3 -16.04 -23.70 45.73
CA PHE A 3 -15.07 -22.59 45.62
C PHE A 3 -14.45 -22.46 44.23
N LEU A 4 -14.10 -23.57 43.58
CA LEU A 4 -13.55 -23.58 42.25
C LEU A 4 -14.56 -23.06 41.18
N TYR A 5 -15.84 -23.49 41.29
CA TYR A 5 -16.90 -23.00 40.44
C TYR A 5 -17.13 -21.49 40.57
N VAL A 6 -17.08 -20.97 41.80
CA VAL A 6 -17.22 -19.54 42.07
C VAL A 6 -16.08 -18.75 41.43
N ILE A 7 -14.82 -19.23 41.53
CA ILE A 7 -13.67 -18.59 40.90
C ILE A 7 -13.83 -18.58 39.38
N VAL A 8 -14.19 -19.72 38.77
CA VAL A 8 -14.38 -19.80 37.31
C VAL A 8 -15.47 -18.83 36.85
N LEU A 9 -16.62 -18.79 37.53
CA LEU A 9 -17.70 -17.86 37.22
C LEU A 9 -17.26 -16.39 37.33
N LEU A 10 -16.49 -16.06 38.38
CA LEU A 10 -15.95 -14.72 38.57
C LEU A 10 -14.98 -14.33 37.42
N CYS A 11 -14.08 -15.24 37.07
CA CYS A 11 -13.16 -15.03 35.96
C CYS A 11 -13.91 -14.85 34.63
N CYS A 12 -14.91 -15.68 34.36
CA CYS A 12 -15.76 -15.54 33.18
C CYS A 12 -16.50 -14.19 33.16
N ALA A 13 -17.06 -13.75 34.28
CA ALA A 13 -17.73 -12.47 34.42
C ALA A 13 -16.76 -11.30 34.17
N VAL A 14 -15.55 -11.34 34.71
CA VAL A 14 -14.52 -10.31 34.48
C VAL A 14 -14.13 -10.26 33.01
N LEU A 15 -13.88 -11.40 32.37
CA LEU A 15 -13.55 -11.46 30.94
C LEU A 15 -14.69 -10.96 30.08
N TRP A 16 -15.92 -11.28 30.42
CA TRP A 16 -17.10 -10.82 29.70
C TRP A 16 -17.27 -9.30 29.79
N ILE A 17 -17.13 -8.73 31.02
CA ILE A 17 -17.16 -7.28 31.24
C ILE A 17 -16.02 -6.59 30.47
N ALA A 18 -14.81 -7.14 30.54
CA ALA A 18 -13.66 -6.62 29.80
C ALA A 18 -13.93 -6.60 28.28
N GLY A 19 -14.53 -7.66 27.74
CA GLY A 19 -14.93 -7.74 26.33
C GLY A 19 -15.97 -6.67 25.95
N ILE A 20 -16.98 -6.43 26.79
CA ILE A 20 -17.96 -5.37 26.56
C ILE A 20 -17.30 -3.99 26.58
N VAL A 21 -16.43 -3.73 27.53
CA VAL A 21 -15.70 -2.45 27.62
C VAL A 21 -14.82 -2.23 26.38
N GLU A 22 -14.12 -3.28 25.95
CA GLU A 22 -13.28 -3.26 24.75
C GLU A 22 -14.11 -2.94 23.50
N GLN A 23 -15.24 -3.63 23.31
CA GLN A 23 -16.14 -3.40 22.18
C GLN A 23 -16.72 -1.98 22.17
N ARG A 24 -17.15 -1.48 23.33
CA ARG A 24 -17.65 -0.10 23.45
C ARG A 24 -16.58 0.93 23.12
N ARG A 25 -15.35 0.74 23.59
CA ARG A 25 -14.22 1.62 23.26
C ARG A 25 -13.92 1.60 21.77
N HIS A 26 -13.95 0.43 21.15
CA HIS A 26 -13.73 0.30 19.71
C HIS A 26 -14.80 1.03 18.90
N PHE A 27 -16.08 0.85 19.25
CA PHE A 27 -17.17 1.54 18.55
C PHE A 27 -17.11 3.06 18.73
N ALA A 28 -16.79 3.54 19.92
CA ALA A 28 -16.57 4.97 20.16
C ALA A 28 -15.41 5.53 19.29
N SER A 29 -14.36 4.73 19.04
CA SER A 29 -13.30 5.13 18.10
C SER A 29 -13.78 5.19 16.66
N LEU A 30 -14.62 4.23 16.21
CA LEU A 30 -15.22 4.25 14.87
C LEU A 30 -16.13 5.45 14.65
N GLU A 31 -16.89 5.87 15.66
CA GLU A 31 -17.78 7.04 15.60
C GLU A 31 -17.02 8.37 15.41
N GLN A 32 -15.76 8.43 15.84
CA GLN A 32 -14.89 9.58 15.61
C GLN A 32 -14.38 9.69 14.18
N ILE A 33 -14.57 8.64 13.36
CA ILE A 33 -14.10 8.58 11.98
C ILE A 33 -15.32 8.53 11.05
N PRO A 34 -15.79 9.68 10.55
CA PRO A 34 -17.05 9.75 9.80
C PRO A 34 -17.03 8.96 8.49
N THR A 35 -15.92 8.97 7.78
CA THR A 35 -15.77 8.22 6.53
C THR A 35 -14.77 7.08 6.74
N ARG A 36 -15.20 5.88 6.43
CA ARG A 36 -14.37 4.67 6.52
C ARG A 36 -14.46 3.93 5.21
N VAL A 37 -13.34 3.90 4.48
CA VAL A 37 -13.20 3.21 3.19
C VAL A 37 -12.49 1.88 3.43
N LEU A 38 -13.17 0.76 3.17
CA LEU A 38 -12.59 -0.58 3.24
C LEU A 38 -12.26 -1.07 1.82
N VAL A 39 -10.99 -1.25 1.55
CA VAL A 39 -10.49 -1.70 0.24
C VAL A 39 -10.24 -3.21 0.27
N ASN A 40 -10.96 -3.95 -0.55
CA ASN A 40 -10.84 -5.40 -0.71
C ASN A 40 -10.71 -5.77 -2.21
N GLY A 41 -10.42 -7.03 -2.49
CA GLY A 41 -10.18 -7.56 -3.84
C GLY A 41 -8.97 -8.48 -3.86
N ILE A 42 -8.63 -9.01 -5.02
CA ILE A 42 -7.51 -9.94 -5.14
C ILE A 42 -6.20 -9.19 -5.31
N ARG A 43 -6.10 -8.28 -6.28
CA ARG A 43 -4.88 -7.53 -6.61
C ARG A 43 -5.09 -6.01 -6.51
N GLY A 44 -4.02 -5.28 -6.27
CA GLY A 44 -4.04 -3.81 -6.28
C GLY A 44 -4.56 -3.15 -4.99
N LYS A 45 -4.94 -3.89 -3.96
CA LYS A 45 -5.50 -3.35 -2.70
C LYS A 45 -4.64 -2.25 -2.09
N SER A 46 -3.34 -2.49 -1.90
CA SER A 46 -2.43 -1.51 -1.28
C SER A 46 -2.28 -0.26 -2.15
N SER A 47 -2.13 -0.42 -3.47
CA SER A 47 -2.06 0.71 -4.41
C SER A 47 -3.33 1.55 -4.39
N ILE A 48 -4.51 0.91 -4.47
CA ILE A 48 -5.81 1.62 -4.42
C ILE A 48 -6.00 2.31 -3.06
N THR A 49 -5.59 1.68 -1.96
CA THR A 49 -5.63 2.31 -0.63
C THR A 49 -4.80 3.59 -0.59
N ARG A 50 -3.60 3.59 -1.19
CA ARG A 50 -2.73 4.77 -1.29
C ARG A 50 -3.29 5.83 -2.22
N LEU A 51 -3.81 5.43 -3.38
CA LEU A 51 -4.45 6.34 -4.33
C LEU A 51 -5.69 7.03 -3.73
N CYS A 52 -6.59 6.27 -3.11
CA CYS A 52 -7.75 6.84 -2.41
C CYS A 52 -7.31 7.82 -1.32
N ALA A 53 -6.33 7.44 -0.50
CA ALA A 53 -5.83 8.32 0.56
C ALA A 53 -5.15 9.58 0.00
N GLY A 54 -4.40 9.45 -1.10
CA GLY A 54 -3.79 10.57 -1.81
C GLY A 54 -4.83 11.54 -2.36
N ALA A 55 -5.82 11.01 -3.10
CA ALA A 55 -6.91 11.79 -3.65
C ALA A 55 -7.67 12.59 -2.58
N LEU A 56 -7.99 11.94 -1.46
CA LEU A 56 -8.71 12.60 -0.36
C LEU A 56 -7.86 13.66 0.35
N ARG A 57 -6.56 13.41 0.55
CA ARG A 57 -5.64 14.42 1.09
C ARG A 57 -5.48 15.61 0.15
N GLY A 58 -5.37 15.38 -1.16
CA GLY A 58 -5.38 16.43 -2.18
C GLY A 58 -6.61 17.32 -2.04
N GLY A 59 -7.79 16.74 -1.78
CA GLY A 59 -9.03 17.45 -1.48
C GLY A 59 -9.09 18.13 -0.11
N GLY A 60 -8.01 18.10 0.67
CA GLY A 60 -7.91 18.75 1.98
C GLY A 60 -8.56 17.98 3.14
N LEU A 61 -8.95 16.72 2.94
CA LEU A 61 -9.46 15.88 4.01
C LEU A 61 -8.30 15.35 4.87
N VAL A 62 -8.44 15.42 6.18
CA VAL A 62 -7.53 14.74 7.11
C VAL A 62 -7.72 13.24 6.95
N THR A 63 -6.79 12.59 6.25
CA THR A 63 -6.95 11.19 5.84
C THR A 63 -5.83 10.34 6.41
N VAL A 64 -6.21 9.33 7.19
CA VAL A 64 -5.32 8.26 7.64
C VAL A 64 -5.52 7.05 6.74
N ALA A 65 -4.45 6.33 6.44
CA ALA A 65 -4.58 5.08 5.69
C ALA A 65 -3.76 3.94 6.31
N LYS A 66 -4.12 2.69 5.96
CA LYS A 66 -3.38 1.50 6.38
C LYS A 66 -3.39 0.46 5.27
N THR A 67 -2.21 0.04 4.84
CA THR A 67 -2.02 -1.08 3.92
C THR A 67 -1.73 -2.37 4.68
N THR A 68 -1.96 -3.53 4.05
CA THR A 68 -1.71 -4.83 4.68
C THR A 68 -0.62 -5.63 4.01
N GLY A 69 -0.44 -5.51 2.74
CA GLY A 69 0.46 -6.30 1.89
C GLY A 69 1.76 -6.82 2.54
N THR A 70 2.72 -7.12 1.73
CA THR A 70 4.01 -7.66 2.17
C THR A 70 4.74 -6.70 3.13
N ALA A 71 4.57 -5.38 2.93
CA ALA A 71 5.09 -4.33 3.80
C ALA A 71 3.92 -3.48 4.33
N ALA A 72 3.23 -3.98 5.37
CA ALA A 72 2.11 -3.26 5.98
C ALA A 72 2.56 -1.90 6.52
N ARG A 73 1.87 -0.82 6.14
CA ARG A 73 2.17 0.56 6.54
C ARG A 73 0.96 1.23 7.17
N PHE A 74 1.22 2.01 8.20
CA PHE A 74 0.29 3.01 8.70
C PHE A 74 0.70 4.35 8.11
N ILE A 75 -0.21 5.02 7.40
CA ILE A 75 0.05 6.24 6.65
C ILE A 75 -0.66 7.39 7.37
N HIS A 76 0.13 8.35 7.81
CA HIS A 76 -0.32 9.51 8.57
C HIS A 76 -1.06 10.54 7.69
N PRO A 77 -1.75 11.54 8.28
CA PRO A 77 -2.42 12.59 7.52
C PRO A 77 -1.49 13.43 6.63
N ASP A 78 -0.23 13.56 6.99
CA ASP A 78 0.82 14.25 6.23
C ASP A 78 1.49 13.40 5.15
N ALA A 79 0.97 12.19 4.90
CA ALA A 79 1.50 11.18 4.00
C ALA A 79 2.82 10.50 4.45
N THR A 80 3.37 10.84 5.60
CA THR A 80 4.45 10.04 6.18
C THR A 80 3.94 8.66 6.59
N GLU A 81 4.81 7.67 6.61
CA GLU A 81 4.39 6.30 6.88
C GLU A 81 5.36 5.57 7.81
N GLU A 82 4.82 4.61 8.53
CA GLU A 82 5.60 3.73 9.38
C GLU A 82 5.18 2.27 9.23
N PRO A 83 6.07 1.32 9.46
CA PRO A 83 5.74 -0.10 9.47
C PRO A 83 4.69 -0.43 10.53
N VAL A 84 3.71 -1.29 10.19
CA VAL A 84 2.79 -1.85 11.17
C VAL A 84 3.50 -2.98 11.93
N TYR A 85 3.82 -2.73 13.18
CA TYR A 85 4.48 -3.73 14.01
C TYR A 85 3.53 -4.86 14.41
N ARG A 86 3.92 -6.09 14.09
CA ARG A 86 3.19 -7.33 14.42
C ARG A 86 3.95 -8.13 15.47
N LYS A 87 3.46 -8.08 16.70
CA LYS A 87 4.14 -8.71 17.88
C LYS A 87 4.50 -10.18 17.68
N PHE A 88 3.74 -10.92 16.87
CA PHE A 88 3.95 -12.36 16.64
C PHE A 88 4.27 -12.69 15.18
N GLY A 89 4.59 -11.69 14.35
CA GLY A 89 4.92 -11.88 12.93
C GLY A 89 3.75 -12.26 12.03
N LEU A 90 2.62 -12.71 12.58
CA LEU A 90 1.45 -13.15 11.84
C LEU A 90 0.42 -12.02 11.72
N SER A 91 -0.11 -11.83 10.52
CA SER A 91 -1.23 -10.93 10.29
C SER A 91 -2.52 -11.51 10.86
N ASN A 92 -3.28 -10.68 11.60
CA ASN A 92 -4.54 -11.05 12.21
C ASN A 92 -5.52 -9.88 12.14
N ILE A 93 -6.80 -10.15 11.79
CA ILE A 93 -7.83 -9.11 11.68
C ILE A 93 -8.01 -8.30 12.97
N VAL A 94 -7.67 -8.86 14.13
CA VAL A 94 -7.74 -8.17 15.43
C VAL A 94 -6.81 -6.95 15.50
N GLU A 95 -5.72 -6.92 14.70
CA GLU A 95 -4.84 -5.73 14.63
C GLU A 95 -5.61 -4.47 14.19
N GLN A 96 -6.71 -4.62 13.45
CA GLN A 96 -7.54 -3.50 12.99
C GLN A 96 -8.16 -2.70 14.14
N ILE A 97 -8.39 -3.32 15.30
CA ILE A 97 -8.88 -2.62 16.51
C ILE A 97 -7.86 -1.56 16.95
N GLY A 98 -6.58 -1.94 17.02
CA GLY A 98 -5.49 -1.01 17.36
C GLY A 98 -5.32 0.09 16.33
N ILE A 99 -5.40 -0.27 15.04
CA ILE A 99 -5.31 0.68 13.91
C ILE A 99 -6.43 1.72 13.96
N VAL A 100 -7.69 1.30 14.16
CA VAL A 100 -8.85 2.20 14.26
C VAL A 100 -8.69 3.15 15.46
N ARG A 101 -8.28 2.65 16.62
CA ARG A 101 -8.03 3.49 17.78
C ARG A 101 -6.97 4.54 17.53
N ARG A 102 -5.87 4.12 16.92
CA ARG A 102 -4.79 5.02 16.57
C ARG A 102 -5.26 6.05 15.54
N ALA A 103 -5.95 5.64 14.48
CA ALA A 103 -6.50 6.54 13.50
C ALA A 103 -7.45 7.58 14.13
N ALA A 104 -8.31 7.17 15.08
CA ALA A 104 -9.23 8.06 15.77
C ALA A 104 -8.54 9.19 16.55
N THR A 105 -7.29 8.99 17.03
CA THR A 105 -6.54 10.05 17.73
C THR A 105 -6.26 11.27 16.85
N TYR A 106 -6.19 11.09 15.54
CA TYR A 106 -6.03 12.17 14.56
C TYR A 106 -7.34 12.92 14.27
N ARG A 107 -8.49 12.41 14.75
CA ARG A 107 -9.83 12.91 14.39
C ARG A 107 -9.97 13.10 12.88
N PRO A 108 -9.70 12.06 12.07
CA PRO A 108 -9.64 12.19 10.62
C PRO A 108 -11.04 12.37 10.03
N ASP A 109 -11.11 12.98 8.85
CA ASP A 109 -12.32 12.99 8.04
C ASP A 109 -12.53 11.64 7.36
N ALA A 110 -11.43 10.94 7.03
CA ALA A 110 -11.47 9.64 6.38
C ALA A 110 -10.38 8.69 6.91
N LEU A 111 -10.74 7.42 7.03
CA LEU A 111 -9.83 6.29 7.19
C LEU A 111 -9.95 5.40 5.95
N VAL A 112 -8.87 5.21 5.22
CA VAL A 112 -8.78 4.26 4.10
C VAL A 112 -7.99 3.05 4.57
N ILE A 113 -8.62 1.88 4.63
CA ILE A 113 -8.02 0.70 5.22
C ILE A 113 -8.16 -0.51 4.30
N GLU A 114 -7.06 -1.20 4.10
CA GLU A 114 -7.01 -2.43 3.31
C GLU A 114 -7.54 -3.62 4.12
N CYS A 115 -8.40 -4.44 3.50
CA CYS A 115 -8.86 -5.70 4.04
C CYS A 115 -7.72 -6.73 4.03
N MET A 116 -7.46 -7.32 5.19
CA MET A 116 -6.45 -8.36 5.35
C MET A 116 -7.03 -9.77 5.46
N ALA A 117 -8.35 -9.90 5.48
CA ALA A 117 -9.03 -11.16 5.61
C ALA A 117 -9.12 -11.86 4.24
N VAL A 118 -8.81 -13.15 4.21
CA VAL A 118 -8.99 -14.03 3.04
C VAL A 118 -10.31 -14.80 3.16
N MET A 119 -10.53 -15.49 4.28
CA MET A 119 -11.73 -16.29 4.51
C MET A 119 -13.00 -15.43 4.51
N PRO A 120 -14.10 -15.85 3.84
CA PRO A 120 -15.34 -15.07 3.73
C PRO A 120 -15.91 -14.62 5.08
N ALA A 121 -15.92 -15.53 6.08
CA ALA A 121 -16.40 -15.22 7.43
C ALA A 121 -15.54 -14.14 8.13
N LEU A 122 -14.23 -14.13 7.90
CA LEU A 122 -13.33 -13.12 8.45
C LEU A 122 -13.47 -11.78 7.72
N GLN A 123 -13.76 -11.78 6.42
CA GLN A 123 -14.09 -10.56 5.67
C GLN A 123 -15.36 -9.91 6.21
N GLU A 124 -16.40 -10.70 6.48
CA GLU A 124 -17.65 -10.23 7.07
C GLU A 124 -17.45 -9.67 8.48
N ILE A 125 -16.70 -10.38 9.35
CA ILE A 125 -16.35 -9.87 10.69
C ILE A 125 -15.54 -8.58 10.59
N ASN A 126 -14.58 -8.51 9.67
CA ASN A 126 -13.78 -7.31 9.46
C ASN A 126 -14.65 -6.12 9.08
N GLN A 127 -15.61 -6.33 8.16
CA GLN A 127 -16.57 -5.30 7.77
C GLN A 127 -17.53 -4.94 8.89
N GLU A 128 -18.26 -5.92 9.45
CA GLU A 128 -19.38 -5.64 10.35
C GLU A 128 -18.99 -5.23 11.76
N LYS A 129 -17.86 -5.74 12.26
CA LYS A 129 -17.46 -5.58 13.65
C LYS A 129 -16.25 -4.68 13.84
N LEU A 130 -15.28 -4.71 12.89
CA LEU A 130 -14.00 -4.05 13.09
C LEU A 130 -13.91 -2.70 12.37
N ILE A 131 -14.44 -2.58 11.15
CA ILE A 131 -14.30 -1.34 10.35
C ILE A 131 -15.63 -0.62 10.18
N ARG A 132 -16.71 -1.35 9.91
CA ARG A 132 -18.04 -0.78 9.65
C ARG A 132 -17.96 0.30 8.58
N SER A 133 -17.37 -0.05 7.44
CA SER A 133 -17.10 0.91 6.37
C SER A 133 -18.39 1.60 5.89
N THR A 134 -18.26 2.87 5.52
CA THR A 134 -19.31 3.66 4.87
C THR A 134 -19.19 3.56 3.36
N ILE A 135 -17.97 3.33 2.87
CA ILE A 135 -17.65 3.08 1.47
C ILE A 135 -16.84 1.79 1.41
N GLY A 136 -17.29 0.83 0.62
CA GLY A 136 -16.54 -0.36 0.23
C GLY A 136 -15.84 -0.12 -1.11
N VAL A 137 -14.72 -0.77 -1.31
CA VAL A 137 -14.04 -0.88 -2.61
C VAL A 137 -13.77 -2.34 -2.88
N LEU A 138 -14.20 -2.84 -4.04
CA LEU A 138 -13.84 -4.14 -4.58
C LEU A 138 -13.00 -3.92 -5.84
N CYS A 139 -11.66 -4.18 -5.72
CA CYS A 139 -10.72 -3.87 -6.78
C CYS A 139 -10.98 -4.70 -8.04
N ASN A 140 -10.95 -6.01 -7.89
CA ASN A 140 -11.14 -7.00 -8.95
C ASN A 140 -11.43 -8.38 -8.39
N VAL A 141 -11.88 -9.28 -9.27
CA VAL A 141 -12.07 -10.71 -9.02
C VAL A 141 -11.11 -11.47 -9.91
N ARG A 142 -10.13 -12.19 -9.33
CA ARG A 142 -9.12 -12.96 -10.04
C ARG A 142 -8.92 -14.31 -9.33
N GLU A 143 -8.20 -15.22 -9.93
CA GLU A 143 -7.82 -16.49 -9.30
C GLU A 143 -6.76 -16.25 -8.22
N ASP A 144 -7.14 -16.48 -6.98
CA ASP A 144 -6.27 -16.52 -5.81
C ASP A 144 -7.06 -17.10 -4.64
N HIS A 145 -6.40 -17.79 -3.73
CA HIS A 145 -7.01 -18.32 -2.51
C HIS A 145 -8.32 -19.13 -2.77
N LEU A 146 -8.34 -19.93 -3.84
CA LEU A 146 -9.54 -20.71 -4.21
C LEU A 146 -9.96 -21.72 -3.15
N GLU A 147 -9.01 -22.21 -2.33
CA GLU A 147 -9.31 -23.12 -1.22
C GLU A 147 -10.18 -22.46 -0.15
N GLU A 148 -9.98 -21.17 0.10
CA GLU A 148 -10.70 -20.40 1.13
C GLU A 148 -11.93 -19.68 0.58
N MET A 149 -11.85 -19.13 -0.65
CA MET A 149 -12.89 -18.29 -1.23
C MET A 149 -13.92 -19.07 -2.06
N GLY A 150 -13.55 -20.28 -2.52
CA GLY A 150 -14.38 -21.12 -3.38
C GLY A 150 -13.72 -21.43 -4.72
N PRO A 151 -14.09 -22.56 -5.36
CA PRO A 151 -13.37 -23.12 -6.51
C PRO A 151 -13.56 -22.33 -7.81
N THR A 152 -14.53 -21.42 -7.88
CA THR A 152 -14.83 -20.65 -9.09
C THR A 152 -14.66 -19.15 -8.84
N LEU A 153 -14.43 -18.39 -9.91
CA LEU A 153 -14.36 -16.92 -9.82
C LEU A 153 -15.69 -16.29 -9.35
N ASP A 154 -16.81 -16.96 -9.59
CA ASP A 154 -18.12 -16.51 -9.08
C ASP A 154 -18.21 -16.69 -7.57
N ASP A 155 -17.63 -17.76 -7.02
CA ASP A 155 -17.52 -17.95 -5.58
C ASP A 155 -16.58 -16.91 -4.96
N VAL A 156 -15.45 -16.61 -5.63
CA VAL A 156 -14.54 -15.55 -5.24
C VAL A 156 -15.27 -14.19 -5.18
N ALA A 157 -16.08 -13.87 -6.20
CA ALA A 157 -16.89 -12.65 -6.22
C ALA A 157 -17.83 -12.57 -5.01
N ARG A 158 -18.57 -13.65 -4.71
CA ARG A 158 -19.45 -13.74 -3.53
C ARG A 158 -18.68 -13.65 -2.22
N SER A 159 -17.50 -14.27 -2.16
CA SER A 159 -16.63 -14.18 -0.99
C SER A 159 -16.18 -12.75 -0.72
N LEU A 160 -15.64 -12.06 -1.74
CA LEU A 160 -15.20 -10.67 -1.63
C LEU A 160 -16.34 -9.71 -1.24
N SER A 161 -17.55 -9.99 -1.71
CA SER A 161 -18.75 -9.19 -1.41
C SER A 161 -19.13 -9.19 0.07
N ARG A 162 -18.56 -10.12 0.90
CA ARG A 162 -18.73 -10.10 2.36
C ARG A 162 -18.15 -8.85 3.01
N SER A 163 -17.24 -8.15 2.32
CA SER A 163 -16.68 -6.87 2.78
C SER A 163 -17.50 -5.63 2.37
N MET A 164 -18.58 -5.79 1.62
CA MET A 164 -19.47 -4.67 1.25
C MET A 164 -20.16 -4.08 2.49
N PRO A 165 -20.30 -2.75 2.56
CA PRO A 165 -21.02 -2.11 3.65
C PRO A 165 -22.53 -2.41 3.57
N GLY A 166 -23.19 -2.56 4.72
CA GLY A 166 -24.65 -2.57 4.80
C GLY A 166 -25.22 -1.15 4.73
N GLY A 167 -26.03 -0.85 3.72
CA GLY A 167 -26.66 0.47 3.54
C GLY A 167 -25.70 1.60 3.12
N GLY A 168 -24.49 1.26 2.64
CA GLY A 168 -23.47 2.21 2.17
C GLY A 168 -23.32 2.22 0.65
N VAL A 169 -22.12 2.56 0.20
CA VAL A 169 -21.73 2.56 -1.22
C VAL A 169 -20.56 1.62 -1.42
N CYS A 170 -20.57 0.83 -2.48
CA CYS A 170 -19.42 0.02 -2.90
C CYS A 170 -18.99 0.45 -4.31
N VAL A 171 -17.67 0.70 -4.49
CA VAL A 171 -17.08 1.08 -5.77
C VAL A 171 -16.29 -0.10 -6.31
N THR A 172 -16.42 -0.39 -7.61
CA THR A 172 -15.67 -1.45 -8.28
C THR A 172 -15.36 -1.10 -9.73
N ALA A 173 -14.25 -1.59 -10.25
CA ALA A 173 -13.96 -1.63 -11.69
C ALA A 173 -14.13 -3.04 -12.29
N GLU A 174 -14.60 -4.01 -11.51
CA GLU A 174 -14.88 -5.36 -11.98
C GLU A 174 -16.08 -5.37 -12.92
N LYS A 175 -15.85 -5.73 -14.17
CA LYS A 175 -16.87 -5.73 -15.23
C LYS A 175 -17.49 -7.10 -15.43
N ASP A 176 -16.69 -8.15 -15.48
CA ASP A 176 -17.14 -9.49 -15.89
C ASP A 176 -18.14 -10.09 -14.90
N ARG A 177 -17.93 -9.82 -13.61
CA ARG A 177 -18.77 -10.32 -12.51
C ARG A 177 -19.60 -9.24 -11.83
N PHE A 178 -19.78 -8.11 -12.54
CA PHE A 178 -20.55 -6.99 -12.01
C PHE A 178 -21.96 -7.41 -11.60
N HIS A 179 -22.61 -8.30 -12.35
CA HIS A 179 -23.96 -8.80 -12.04
C HIS A 179 -24.00 -9.52 -10.68
N ILE A 180 -23.01 -10.35 -10.36
CA ILE A 180 -22.91 -11.04 -9.05
C ILE A 180 -22.68 -10.02 -7.94
N LEU A 181 -21.78 -9.06 -8.15
CA LEU A 181 -21.53 -7.99 -7.19
C LEU A 181 -22.78 -7.13 -6.95
N GLN A 182 -23.62 -6.92 -8.00
CA GLN A 182 -24.86 -6.19 -7.89
C GLN A 182 -25.90 -6.94 -7.04
N GLU A 183 -26.08 -8.26 -7.28
CA GLU A 183 -26.97 -9.11 -6.47
C GLU A 183 -26.60 -9.07 -4.99
N GLU A 184 -25.30 -9.18 -4.69
CA GLU A 184 -24.78 -9.14 -3.32
C GLU A 184 -24.90 -7.75 -2.68
N ALA A 185 -24.75 -6.68 -3.46
CA ALA A 185 -24.96 -5.31 -3.00
C ALA A 185 -26.44 -5.04 -2.68
N ASP A 186 -27.36 -5.47 -3.55
CA ASP A 186 -28.80 -5.34 -3.34
C ASP A 186 -29.24 -6.05 -2.05
N ALA A 187 -28.73 -7.26 -1.80
CA ALA A 187 -29.00 -8.02 -0.58
C ALA A 187 -28.54 -7.29 0.70
N ARG A 188 -27.61 -6.35 0.59
CA ARG A 188 -27.06 -5.54 1.72
C ARG A 188 -27.60 -4.12 1.75
N ASN A 189 -28.53 -3.75 0.87
CA ASN A 189 -28.96 -2.37 0.64
C ASN A 189 -27.75 -1.44 0.38
N CYS A 190 -26.73 -1.94 -0.30
CA CYS A 190 -25.52 -1.22 -0.69
C CYS A 190 -25.67 -0.72 -2.12
N LYS A 191 -25.36 0.56 -2.36
CA LYS A 191 -25.32 1.08 -3.73
C LYS A 191 -24.01 0.65 -4.39
N LEU A 192 -24.09 -0.13 -5.47
CA LEU A 192 -22.90 -0.46 -6.27
C LEU A 192 -22.65 0.64 -7.31
N VAL A 193 -21.40 1.09 -7.41
CA VAL A 193 -20.93 2.08 -8.39
C VAL A 193 -19.84 1.46 -9.24
N TYR A 194 -20.03 1.45 -10.55
CA TYR A 194 -18.99 1.05 -11.50
C TYR A 194 -18.07 2.23 -11.79
N ALA A 195 -16.79 2.05 -11.51
CA ALA A 195 -15.74 2.99 -11.86
C ALA A 195 -15.16 2.58 -13.22
N ASP A 196 -15.54 3.29 -14.28
CA ASP A 196 -15.14 2.95 -15.65
C ASP A 196 -13.67 3.34 -15.90
N PRO A 197 -12.76 2.38 -16.15
CA PRO A 197 -11.36 2.64 -16.44
C PRO A 197 -11.13 3.50 -17.68
N GLU A 198 -12.03 3.43 -18.67
CA GLU A 198 -11.91 4.19 -19.92
C GLU A 198 -12.06 5.70 -19.71
N THR A 199 -12.55 6.13 -18.56
CA THR A 199 -12.61 7.55 -18.20
C THR A 199 -11.26 8.13 -17.80
N VAL A 200 -10.24 7.27 -17.56
CA VAL A 200 -8.88 7.68 -17.21
C VAL A 200 -8.04 7.81 -18.47
N THR A 201 -7.52 9.00 -18.69
CA THR A 201 -6.69 9.29 -19.88
C THR A 201 -5.25 8.81 -19.68
N ASP A 202 -4.54 8.58 -20.78
CA ASP A 202 -3.12 8.21 -20.74
C ASP A 202 -2.24 9.36 -20.22
N GLU A 203 -2.69 10.63 -20.42
CA GLU A 203 -2.02 11.79 -19.83
C GLU A 203 -2.08 11.79 -18.30
N GLU A 204 -3.24 11.43 -17.75
CA GLU A 204 -3.40 11.27 -16.30
C GLU A 204 -2.51 10.16 -15.75
N LEU A 205 -2.35 9.04 -16.47
CA LEU A 205 -1.43 7.97 -16.08
C LEU A 205 0.04 8.39 -16.13
N ARG A 206 0.44 9.18 -17.12
CA ARG A 206 1.82 9.70 -17.23
C ARG A 206 2.23 10.61 -16.08
N GLY A 207 1.28 11.13 -15.30
CA GLY A 207 1.57 11.93 -14.11
C GLY A 207 2.14 11.11 -12.94
N PHE A 208 1.98 9.77 -12.94
CA PHE A 208 2.52 8.92 -11.89
C PHE A 208 4.02 8.65 -12.08
N SER A 209 4.78 8.67 -11.01
CA SER A 209 6.20 8.26 -10.99
C SER A 209 6.39 6.74 -10.84
N TRP A 210 5.31 5.95 -10.88
CA TRP A 210 5.29 4.52 -10.69
C TRP A 210 4.14 3.91 -11.49
N PHE A 211 4.24 2.60 -11.75
CA PHE A 211 3.25 1.91 -12.58
C PHE A 211 1.92 1.73 -11.85
N THR A 212 0.83 2.16 -12.45
CA THR A 212 -0.52 1.92 -11.97
C THR A 212 -1.47 1.66 -13.14
N PHE A 213 -2.61 1.04 -12.85
CA PHE A 213 -3.62 0.68 -13.84
C PHE A 213 -4.76 1.70 -13.86
N LYS A 214 -5.41 1.87 -15.02
CA LYS A 214 -6.59 2.74 -15.18
C LYS A 214 -7.69 2.39 -14.18
N GLU A 215 -7.91 1.09 -13.93
CA GLU A 215 -8.87 0.58 -12.96
C GLU A 215 -8.63 1.13 -11.54
N ASN A 216 -7.36 1.14 -11.11
CA ASN A 216 -7.00 1.61 -9.77
C ASN A 216 -7.27 3.11 -9.63
N VAL A 217 -6.93 3.88 -10.66
CA VAL A 217 -7.14 5.34 -10.72
C VAL A 217 -8.64 5.66 -10.79
N ALA A 218 -9.39 4.97 -11.65
CA ALA A 218 -10.84 5.15 -11.78
C ALA A 218 -11.58 4.90 -10.45
N ILE A 219 -11.21 3.83 -9.74
CA ILE A 219 -11.76 3.54 -8.41
C ILE A 219 -11.46 4.68 -7.42
N ALA A 220 -10.22 5.16 -7.38
CA ALA A 220 -9.83 6.23 -6.46
C ALA A 220 -10.54 7.55 -6.80
N LEU A 221 -10.72 7.87 -8.09
CA LEU A 221 -11.50 9.02 -8.55
C LEU A 221 -12.98 8.91 -8.14
N ALA A 222 -13.60 7.73 -8.31
CA ALA A 222 -14.98 7.52 -7.91
C ALA A 222 -15.16 7.69 -6.38
N VAL A 223 -14.21 7.20 -5.56
CA VAL A 223 -14.21 7.41 -4.11
C VAL A 223 -14.05 8.90 -3.77
N ALA A 224 -13.17 9.62 -4.47
CA ALA A 224 -12.96 11.06 -4.29
C ALA A 224 -14.21 11.87 -4.64
N GLU A 225 -14.88 11.55 -5.74
CA GLU A 225 -16.14 12.17 -6.19
C GLU A 225 -17.26 11.97 -5.18
N LEU A 226 -17.41 10.76 -4.61
CA LEU A 226 -18.38 10.47 -3.54
C LEU A 226 -18.19 11.37 -2.31
N LEU A 227 -16.98 11.87 -2.09
CA LEU A 227 -16.63 12.73 -0.97
C LEU A 227 -16.49 14.22 -1.38
N GLY A 228 -16.87 14.55 -2.61
CA GLY A 228 -16.92 15.93 -3.10
C GLY A 228 -15.55 16.52 -3.46
N VAL A 229 -14.55 15.68 -3.72
CA VAL A 229 -13.23 16.11 -4.22
C VAL A 229 -13.31 16.14 -5.74
N ASP A 230 -12.96 17.27 -6.35
CA ASP A 230 -12.92 17.40 -7.79
C ASP A 230 -11.80 16.58 -8.43
N ARG A 231 -11.98 16.19 -9.70
CA ARG A 231 -11.08 15.29 -10.42
C ARG A 231 -9.64 15.77 -10.46
N GLN A 232 -9.41 17.05 -10.79
CA GLN A 232 -8.06 17.58 -10.95
C GLN A 232 -7.31 17.58 -9.60
N THR A 233 -7.98 17.98 -8.53
CA THR A 233 -7.45 17.96 -7.17
C THR A 233 -7.18 16.53 -6.71
N ALA A 234 -8.08 15.59 -7.00
CA ALA A 234 -7.91 14.18 -6.69
C ALA A 234 -6.70 13.58 -7.43
N MET A 235 -6.56 13.88 -8.73
CA MET A 235 -5.42 13.44 -9.54
C MET A 235 -4.09 13.96 -8.99
N GLN A 236 -4.01 15.26 -8.67
CA GLN A 236 -2.79 15.83 -8.06
C GLN A 236 -2.44 15.12 -6.75
N GLY A 237 -3.43 14.90 -5.89
CA GLY A 237 -3.21 14.19 -4.62
C GLY A 237 -2.77 12.73 -4.80
N MET A 238 -3.21 12.07 -5.88
CA MET A 238 -2.75 10.72 -6.23
C MET A 238 -1.32 10.69 -6.77
N TRP A 239 -0.93 11.67 -7.60
CA TRP A 239 0.45 11.81 -8.11
C TRP A 239 1.45 12.09 -6.98
N ASP A 240 1.04 12.87 -5.98
CA ASP A 240 1.86 13.20 -4.81
C ASP A 240 1.93 12.04 -3.79
N ALA A 241 1.06 11.04 -3.91
CA ALA A 241 1.03 9.91 -2.98
C ALA A 241 2.24 8.99 -3.19
N PRO A 242 2.97 8.62 -2.11
CA PRO A 242 4.06 7.67 -2.23
C PRO A 242 3.54 6.30 -2.68
N PRO A 243 4.25 5.63 -3.59
CA PRO A 243 3.89 4.28 -4.02
C PRO A 243 4.02 3.25 -2.90
N ASP A 244 3.45 2.06 -3.10
CA ASP A 244 3.70 0.93 -2.22
C ASP A 244 5.16 0.49 -2.32
N PRO A 245 5.83 0.16 -1.17
CA PRO A 245 7.21 -0.30 -1.19
C PRO A 245 7.38 -1.58 -1.99
N GLY A 246 7.55 -1.76 -3.11
CA GLY A 246 7.60 -2.98 -3.92
C GLY A 246 6.77 -2.86 -5.19
N VAL A 247 6.09 -1.73 -5.40
CA VAL A 247 5.40 -1.48 -6.67
C VAL A 247 6.42 -1.45 -7.81
N LEU A 248 5.99 -1.92 -8.98
CA LEU A 248 6.80 -1.85 -10.18
C LEU A 248 7.19 -0.40 -10.47
N SER A 249 8.49 -0.13 -10.38
CA SER A 249 9.07 1.19 -10.69
C SER A 249 10.38 1.01 -11.45
N VAL A 250 10.72 2.00 -12.27
CA VAL A 250 12.04 2.10 -12.89
C VAL A 250 12.65 3.44 -12.52
N GLU A 251 13.83 3.40 -11.94
CA GLU A 251 14.57 4.58 -11.52
C GLU A 251 15.93 4.59 -12.20
N ARG A 252 16.44 5.78 -12.47
CA ARG A 252 17.78 5.95 -13.08
C ARG A 252 18.71 6.56 -12.06
N TYR A 253 19.87 5.95 -11.90
CA TYR A 253 20.88 6.37 -10.94
C TYR A 253 22.25 6.55 -11.59
N ILE A 254 23.06 7.40 -10.97
CA ILE A 254 24.49 7.46 -11.23
C ILE A 254 25.21 6.79 -10.06
N THR A 255 26.00 5.76 -10.38
CA THR A 255 26.79 5.06 -9.36
C THR A 255 27.96 5.90 -8.89
N PRO A 256 28.58 5.60 -7.73
CA PRO A 256 29.73 6.37 -7.21
C PRO A 256 30.94 6.41 -8.15
N ASP A 257 31.10 5.41 -9.02
CA ASP A 257 32.12 5.34 -10.07
C ASP A 257 31.67 5.92 -11.43
N GLY A 258 30.52 6.62 -11.47
CA GLY A 258 30.02 7.36 -12.63
C GLY A 258 29.32 6.52 -13.68
N LYS A 259 28.95 5.27 -13.40
CA LYS A 259 28.18 4.42 -14.29
C LYS A 259 26.70 4.82 -14.27
N ARG A 260 26.00 4.62 -15.38
CA ARG A 260 24.57 4.83 -15.48
C ARG A 260 23.82 3.54 -15.20
N LEU A 261 22.93 3.56 -14.23
CA LEU A 261 22.14 2.43 -13.80
C LEU A 261 20.65 2.70 -14.02
N ARG A 262 19.98 1.85 -14.80
CA ARG A 262 18.51 1.74 -14.86
C ARG A 262 18.11 0.62 -13.90
N PHE A 263 17.42 0.96 -12.84
CA PHE A 263 16.99 0.01 -11.81
C PHE A 263 15.49 -0.22 -11.92
N ALA A 264 15.07 -1.46 -12.14
CA ALA A 264 13.68 -1.88 -12.15
C ALA A 264 13.34 -2.68 -10.89
N ASN A 265 12.43 -2.15 -10.10
CA ASN A 265 11.90 -2.83 -8.91
C ASN A 265 10.69 -3.69 -9.32
N VAL A 266 10.89 -5.01 -9.46
CA VAL A 266 9.86 -5.99 -9.83
C VAL A 266 9.48 -6.89 -8.65
N PHE A 267 9.87 -6.56 -7.43
CA PHE A 267 9.57 -7.34 -6.22
C PHE A 267 8.07 -7.56 -5.95
N ALA A 268 7.19 -6.74 -6.53
CA ALA A 268 5.74 -6.93 -6.41
C ALA A 268 5.23 -8.15 -7.17
N ALA A 269 5.95 -8.62 -8.19
CA ALA A 269 5.63 -9.85 -8.89
C ALA A 269 5.92 -11.06 -7.99
N ASN A 270 4.87 -11.81 -7.66
CA ASN A 270 4.96 -12.89 -6.68
C ASN A 270 5.13 -14.29 -7.30
N ASP A 271 5.14 -14.37 -8.61
CA ASP A 271 5.18 -15.61 -9.40
C ASP A 271 6.03 -15.44 -10.67
N PRO A 272 6.50 -16.57 -11.26
CA PRO A 272 7.33 -16.56 -12.47
C PRO A 272 6.70 -15.84 -13.65
N GLU A 273 5.44 -16.12 -13.95
CA GLU A 273 4.74 -15.60 -15.13
C GLU A 273 4.60 -14.08 -15.06
N SER A 274 4.10 -13.55 -13.94
CA SER A 274 4.02 -12.12 -13.70
C SER A 274 5.38 -11.43 -13.75
N THR A 275 6.43 -12.09 -13.24
CA THR A 275 7.79 -11.55 -13.27
C THR A 275 8.29 -11.41 -14.72
N LEU A 276 8.18 -12.46 -15.53
CA LEU A 276 8.60 -12.45 -16.93
C LEU A 276 7.80 -11.45 -17.75
N MET A 277 6.48 -11.38 -17.55
CA MET A 277 5.61 -10.43 -18.23
C MET A 277 6.00 -8.98 -17.92
N ASN A 278 6.24 -8.65 -16.64
CA ASN A 278 6.66 -7.30 -16.25
C ASN A 278 8.02 -6.93 -16.82
N VAL A 279 9.00 -7.82 -16.78
CA VAL A 279 10.34 -7.56 -17.33
C VAL A 279 10.26 -7.34 -18.84
N LYS A 280 9.52 -8.21 -19.55
CA LYS A 280 9.31 -8.04 -21.00
C LYS A 280 8.64 -6.71 -21.33
N GLN A 281 7.59 -6.35 -20.60
CA GLN A 281 6.90 -5.08 -20.80
C GLN A 281 7.84 -3.88 -20.59
N LEU A 282 8.71 -3.93 -19.57
CA LEU A 282 9.71 -2.88 -19.34
C LEU A 282 10.74 -2.79 -20.48
N GLU A 283 11.13 -3.91 -21.08
CA GLU A 283 12.01 -3.94 -22.24
C GLU A 283 11.31 -3.37 -23.48
N ASP A 284 10.08 -3.82 -23.76
CA ASP A 284 9.28 -3.36 -24.90
C ASP A 284 9.04 -1.84 -24.89
N LEU A 285 8.93 -1.27 -23.67
CA LEU A 285 8.80 0.18 -23.45
C LEU A 285 10.13 0.93 -23.41
N GLY A 286 11.26 0.26 -23.55
CA GLY A 286 12.59 0.86 -23.47
C GLY A 286 12.97 1.38 -22.07
N ALA A 287 12.15 1.07 -21.05
CA ALA A 287 12.41 1.49 -19.66
C ALA A 287 13.66 0.81 -19.09
N ILE A 288 13.91 -0.43 -19.45
CA ILE A 288 15.15 -1.16 -19.23
C ILE A 288 15.77 -1.60 -20.56
N ARG A 289 17.08 -1.78 -20.58
CA ARG A 289 17.83 -2.13 -21.79
C ARG A 289 18.87 -3.20 -21.47
N ARG A 290 19.27 -3.96 -22.51
CA ARG A 290 20.38 -4.90 -22.39
C ARG A 290 21.72 -4.17 -22.45
N PRO A 291 22.77 -4.64 -21.75
CA PRO A 291 22.81 -5.88 -20.95
C PRO A 291 21.96 -5.79 -19.68
N LEU A 292 21.29 -6.92 -19.37
CA LEU A 292 20.40 -7.05 -18.22
C LEU A 292 21.10 -7.83 -17.10
N SER A 293 21.14 -7.24 -15.92
CA SER A 293 21.49 -7.92 -14.68
C SER A 293 20.27 -8.13 -13.81
N VAL A 294 20.21 -9.25 -13.09
CA VAL A 294 19.09 -9.60 -12.22
C VAL A 294 19.56 -9.78 -10.80
N VAL A 295 18.84 -9.24 -9.83
CA VAL A 295 19.04 -9.53 -8.42
C VAL A 295 17.87 -10.34 -7.87
N ILE A 296 18.15 -11.50 -7.28
CA ILE A 296 17.15 -12.37 -6.64
C ILE A 296 17.34 -12.27 -5.11
N ASN A 297 16.36 -11.69 -4.42
CA ASN A 297 16.39 -11.67 -2.96
C ASN A 297 15.72 -12.91 -2.38
N CYS A 298 16.48 -13.72 -1.66
CA CYS A 298 16.09 -14.98 -1.08
C CYS A 298 15.67 -14.83 0.39
N ARG A 299 14.66 -15.63 0.81
CA ARG A 299 14.18 -15.65 2.19
C ARG A 299 13.97 -17.07 2.70
N PRO A 300 14.16 -17.33 4.03
CA PRO A 300 14.03 -18.65 4.61
C PRO A 300 12.58 -19.17 4.66
N ASP A 301 11.61 -18.27 4.72
CA ASP A 301 10.17 -18.59 4.73
C ASP A 301 9.56 -18.69 3.33
N ARG A 302 10.35 -18.52 2.26
CA ARG A 302 9.92 -18.52 0.85
C ARG A 302 10.84 -19.34 -0.05
N VAL A 303 11.31 -20.48 0.44
CA VAL A 303 12.31 -21.35 -0.25
C VAL A 303 11.82 -21.79 -1.63
N GLU A 304 10.54 -22.13 -1.78
CA GLU A 304 9.94 -22.50 -3.06
C GLU A 304 10.00 -21.36 -4.07
N ARG A 305 9.57 -20.16 -3.67
CA ARG A 305 9.65 -18.95 -4.51
C ARG A 305 11.08 -18.61 -4.89
N ASN A 306 12.05 -18.76 -3.98
CA ASN A 306 13.47 -18.57 -4.31
C ASN A 306 13.88 -19.48 -5.47
N GLY A 307 13.47 -20.76 -5.43
CA GLY A 307 13.72 -21.72 -6.51
C GLY A 307 13.02 -21.35 -7.81
N GLN A 308 11.75 -20.95 -7.75
CA GLN A 308 10.99 -20.50 -8.92
C GLN A 308 11.68 -19.33 -9.62
N MET A 309 12.18 -18.33 -8.86
CA MET A 309 12.92 -17.19 -9.43
C MET A 309 14.25 -17.60 -10.04
N GLY A 310 14.95 -18.58 -9.47
CA GLY A 310 16.15 -19.17 -10.07
C GLY A 310 15.85 -19.87 -11.41
N ALA A 311 14.75 -20.58 -11.49
CA ALA A 311 14.38 -21.34 -12.68
C ALA A 311 14.09 -20.47 -13.91
N ILE A 312 13.57 -19.24 -13.74
CA ILE A 312 13.24 -18.34 -14.87
C ILE A 312 14.43 -17.51 -15.36
N VAL A 313 15.58 -17.62 -14.74
CA VAL A 313 16.78 -16.83 -15.12
C VAL A 313 17.14 -16.95 -16.60
N PRO A 314 17.09 -18.13 -17.24
CA PRO A 314 17.34 -18.25 -18.68
C PRO A 314 16.35 -17.48 -19.54
N ASP A 315 15.06 -17.47 -19.15
CA ASP A 315 14.00 -16.76 -19.89
C ASP A 315 14.16 -15.23 -19.80
N LEU A 316 14.78 -14.74 -18.72
CA LEU A 316 15.16 -13.33 -18.58
C LEU A 316 16.37 -12.96 -19.45
N ALA A 317 17.11 -13.95 -19.96
CA ALA A 317 18.34 -13.77 -20.74
C ALA A 317 19.30 -12.77 -20.06
N ALA A 318 19.47 -12.92 -18.73
CA ALA A 318 20.34 -12.09 -17.92
C ALA A 318 21.81 -12.38 -18.19
N GLU A 319 22.67 -11.35 -18.24
CA GLU A 319 24.12 -11.51 -18.34
C GLU A 319 24.73 -11.85 -16.97
N THR A 320 24.22 -11.21 -15.92
CA THR A 320 24.67 -11.44 -14.54
C THR A 320 23.48 -11.61 -13.60
N VAL A 321 23.56 -12.58 -12.72
CA VAL A 321 22.58 -12.85 -11.67
C VAL A 321 23.22 -12.72 -10.31
N PHE A 322 22.71 -11.81 -9.48
CA PHE A 322 23.10 -11.65 -8.10
C PHE A 322 22.11 -12.35 -7.19
N LEU A 323 22.59 -13.20 -6.30
CA LEU A 323 21.78 -13.81 -5.26
C LEU A 323 22.06 -13.11 -3.94
N ILE A 324 21.02 -12.55 -3.31
CA ILE A 324 21.12 -11.87 -2.00
C ILE A 324 20.15 -12.49 -0.99
N GLY A 325 20.27 -12.14 0.28
CA GLY A 325 19.47 -12.71 1.36
C GLY A 325 19.93 -14.12 1.73
N HIS A 326 19.07 -14.89 2.43
CA HIS A 326 19.41 -16.21 2.93
C HIS A 326 18.17 -17.08 3.11
N PRO A 327 18.21 -18.39 2.75
CA PRO A 327 19.27 -19.11 2.03
C PRO A 327 19.19 -18.91 0.50
N THR A 328 20.30 -18.76 -0.16
CA THR A 328 20.38 -18.63 -1.63
C THR A 328 20.38 -19.98 -2.36
N LYS A 329 20.58 -21.07 -1.63
CA LYS A 329 20.79 -22.44 -2.19
C LYS A 329 19.67 -22.84 -3.14
N SER A 330 18.40 -22.64 -2.80
CA SER A 330 17.28 -23.05 -3.64
C SER A 330 17.21 -22.29 -4.97
N ALA A 331 17.50 -20.98 -4.95
CA ALA A 331 17.60 -20.18 -6.16
C ALA A 331 18.78 -20.64 -7.03
N ARG A 332 19.94 -20.84 -6.42
CA ARG A 332 21.15 -21.30 -7.12
C ARG A 332 20.99 -22.66 -7.77
N ASP A 333 20.44 -23.63 -7.02
CA ASP A 333 20.24 -25.02 -7.49
C ASP A 333 19.20 -25.09 -8.60
N ALA A 334 18.29 -24.12 -8.68
CA ALA A 334 17.24 -24.05 -9.71
C ALA A 334 17.70 -23.34 -10.99
N ILE A 335 18.81 -22.58 -10.96
CA ILE A 335 19.40 -22.03 -12.18
C ILE A 335 19.94 -23.20 -13.02
N PRO A 336 19.49 -23.37 -14.28
CA PRO A 336 19.95 -24.48 -15.13
C PRO A 336 21.48 -24.47 -15.35
N ALA A 337 22.08 -25.65 -15.40
CA ALA A 337 23.53 -25.82 -15.54
C ALA A 337 24.09 -25.32 -16.88
N ASP A 338 23.26 -25.18 -17.88
CA ASP A 338 23.57 -24.63 -19.21
C ASP A 338 23.39 -23.11 -19.31
N PHE A 339 23.01 -22.44 -18.21
CA PHE A 339 22.98 -20.99 -18.16
C PHE A 339 24.37 -20.41 -18.40
N THR A 340 24.50 -19.59 -19.43
CA THR A 340 25.78 -19.05 -19.89
C THR A 340 26.18 -17.74 -19.19
N GLY A 341 25.24 -17.10 -18.49
CA GLY A 341 25.51 -15.90 -17.71
C GLY A 341 26.31 -16.17 -16.43
N ARG A 342 26.71 -15.09 -15.79
CA ARG A 342 27.47 -15.15 -14.53
C ARG A 342 26.54 -15.17 -13.33
N VAL A 343 26.77 -16.07 -12.39
CA VAL A 343 26.05 -16.10 -11.10
C VAL A 343 26.99 -15.64 -9.99
N VAL A 344 26.63 -14.57 -9.30
CA VAL A 344 27.37 -13.98 -8.19
C VAL A 344 26.56 -14.16 -6.90
N ASP A 345 27.02 -15.03 -6.01
CA ASP A 345 26.34 -15.25 -4.74
C ASP A 345 26.87 -14.29 -3.68
N LEU A 346 26.07 -13.31 -3.36
CA LEU A 346 26.28 -12.33 -2.30
C LEU A 346 25.43 -12.64 -1.07
N GLY A 347 24.80 -13.82 -1.01
CA GLY A 347 23.92 -14.23 0.08
C GLY A 347 24.64 -14.34 1.42
N GLY A 348 23.85 -14.29 2.47
CA GLY A 348 24.30 -14.40 3.86
C GLY A 348 23.23 -13.90 4.82
N ASP A 349 23.31 -14.36 6.08
CA ASP A 349 22.44 -13.84 7.12
C ASP A 349 22.95 -12.46 7.58
N ARG A 350 22.13 -11.42 7.39
CA ARG A 350 22.43 -10.04 7.83
C ARG A 350 23.74 -9.46 7.29
N ARG A 351 23.96 -9.56 5.98
CA ARG A 351 25.08 -8.85 5.35
C ARG A 351 24.89 -7.34 5.45
N ASP A 352 26.00 -6.63 5.58
CA ASP A 352 26.01 -5.17 5.52
C ASP A 352 25.46 -4.70 4.16
N PRO A 353 24.40 -3.87 4.15
CA PRO A 353 23.73 -3.49 2.93
C PRO A 353 24.55 -2.57 2.03
N GLU A 354 25.40 -1.71 2.61
CA GLU A 354 26.26 -0.82 1.85
C GLU A 354 27.39 -1.61 1.14
N GLU A 355 28.06 -2.54 1.86
CA GLU A 355 29.07 -3.43 1.27
C GLU A 355 28.47 -4.32 0.16
N LEU A 356 27.27 -4.86 0.39
CA LEU A 356 26.57 -5.70 -0.58
C LEU A 356 26.23 -4.91 -1.84
N THR A 357 25.65 -3.71 -1.67
CA THR A 357 25.28 -2.82 -2.78
C THR A 357 26.52 -2.38 -3.56
N ALA A 358 27.58 -1.97 -2.87
CA ALA A 358 28.84 -1.60 -3.51
C ALA A 358 29.46 -2.76 -4.32
N ALA A 359 29.47 -3.98 -3.76
CA ALA A 359 29.95 -5.17 -4.45
C ALA A 359 29.15 -5.47 -5.72
N MET A 360 27.82 -5.28 -5.69
CA MET A 360 26.94 -5.46 -6.84
C MET A 360 27.18 -4.39 -7.91
N LEU A 361 27.24 -3.12 -7.52
CA LEU A 361 27.47 -2.00 -8.44
C LEU A 361 28.85 -2.07 -9.11
N ALA A 362 29.86 -2.58 -8.43
CA ALA A 362 31.21 -2.76 -8.98
C ALA A 362 31.22 -3.74 -10.19
N GLU A 363 30.35 -4.75 -10.17
CA GLU A 363 30.23 -5.76 -11.24
C GLU A 363 29.46 -5.27 -12.47
N LEU A 364 28.70 -4.17 -12.36
CA LEU A 364 27.91 -3.63 -13.45
C LEU A 364 28.77 -2.90 -14.48
N GLY A 365 28.37 -2.96 -15.73
CA GLY A 365 28.98 -2.21 -16.83
C GLY A 365 28.69 -0.70 -16.77
N PRO A 366 29.28 0.10 -17.68
CA PRO A 366 29.17 1.57 -17.67
C PRO A 366 27.74 2.09 -17.92
N ALA A 367 26.89 1.28 -18.55
CA ALA A 367 25.47 1.53 -18.73
C ALA A 367 24.74 0.19 -18.63
N SER A 368 24.02 -0.03 -17.56
CA SER A 368 23.39 -1.32 -17.24
C SER A 368 21.98 -1.16 -16.75
N SER A 369 21.16 -2.19 -17.01
CA SER A 369 19.89 -2.36 -16.36
C SER A 369 19.98 -3.45 -15.29
N LEU A 370 19.46 -3.16 -14.09
CA LEU A 370 19.40 -4.10 -12.97
C LEU A 370 17.94 -4.30 -12.58
N VAL A 371 17.46 -5.54 -12.64
CA VAL A 371 16.07 -5.91 -12.30
C VAL A 371 16.04 -6.67 -10.99
N ALA A 372 15.28 -6.19 -10.03
CA ALA A 372 15.09 -6.83 -8.75
C ALA A 372 13.83 -7.70 -8.74
N ILE A 373 13.97 -9.00 -8.48
CA ILE A 373 12.91 -9.99 -8.46
C ILE A 373 12.91 -10.83 -7.17
N GLY A 374 11.82 -11.57 -6.93
CA GLY A 374 11.68 -12.45 -5.78
C GLY A 374 10.98 -11.78 -4.62
N ASN A 375 11.64 -11.65 -3.49
CA ASN A 375 11.03 -11.11 -2.27
C ASN A 375 11.60 -9.74 -1.92
N ILE A 376 10.75 -8.79 -1.54
CA ILE A 376 11.24 -7.46 -1.14
C ILE A 376 11.84 -7.46 0.28
N HIS A 377 11.23 -8.22 1.22
CA HIS A 377 11.62 -8.14 2.64
C HIS A 377 13.03 -8.64 2.96
N GLY A 378 13.55 -8.14 4.05
CA GLY A 378 14.88 -8.45 4.56
C GLY A 378 15.96 -7.71 3.78
N GLN A 379 16.91 -8.43 3.18
CA GLN A 379 18.02 -7.81 2.45
C GLN A 379 17.57 -6.96 1.26
N GLY A 380 16.39 -7.28 0.66
CA GLY A 380 15.84 -6.51 -0.46
C GLY A 380 15.41 -5.09 -0.07
N GLU A 381 14.80 -4.90 1.10
CA GLU A 381 14.42 -3.57 1.59
C GLU A 381 15.65 -2.70 1.85
N LEU A 382 16.65 -3.27 2.54
CA LEU A 382 17.92 -2.58 2.83
C LEU A 382 18.69 -2.21 1.54
N PHE A 383 18.66 -3.10 0.54
CA PHE A 383 19.23 -2.83 -0.77
C PHE A 383 18.53 -1.65 -1.48
N LEU A 384 17.18 -1.59 -1.42
CA LEU A 384 16.43 -0.46 -1.98
C LEU A 384 16.74 0.86 -1.26
N GLU A 385 16.92 0.82 0.07
CA GLU A 385 17.32 2.00 0.85
C GLU A 385 18.69 2.52 0.39
N CYS A 386 19.68 1.64 0.21
CA CYS A 386 20.99 2.03 -0.28
C CYS A 386 20.96 2.58 -1.72
N LEU A 387 20.13 2.00 -2.61
CA LEU A 387 19.98 2.53 -3.95
C LEU A 387 19.33 3.92 -3.96
N ALA A 388 18.37 4.16 -3.08
CA ALA A 388 17.68 5.44 -2.97
C ALA A 388 18.60 6.60 -2.51
N GLU A 389 19.77 6.29 -1.95
CA GLU A 389 20.79 7.28 -1.59
C GLU A 389 21.68 7.69 -2.78
N LEU A 390 21.62 6.94 -3.90
CA LEU A 390 22.37 7.29 -5.09
C LEU A 390 21.82 8.52 -5.80
N PRO A 391 22.68 9.35 -6.42
CA PRO A 391 22.24 10.45 -7.26
C PRO A 391 21.35 9.95 -8.41
N LEU A 392 20.25 10.66 -8.66
CA LEU A 392 19.39 10.40 -9.82
C LEU A 392 20.09 10.83 -11.11
N ASP A 393 19.89 10.07 -12.17
CA ASP A 393 20.32 10.45 -13.52
C ASP A 393 19.18 11.20 -14.21
N ASP A 394 19.21 12.54 -14.14
CA ASP A 394 18.24 13.44 -14.78
C ASP A 394 18.62 13.77 -16.22
N SER A 395 19.68 13.18 -16.76
CA SER A 395 20.09 13.44 -18.15
C SER A 395 19.05 12.91 -19.12
N GLU A 396 18.71 13.71 -20.14
CA GLU A 396 17.96 13.24 -21.28
C GLU A 396 18.79 12.16 -22.00
N ASP A 397 18.28 10.94 -22.05
CA ASP A 397 18.88 9.91 -22.89
C ASP A 397 18.42 10.18 -24.32
N PRO A 398 19.34 10.38 -25.29
CA PRO A 398 18.98 10.61 -26.71
C PRO A 398 18.09 9.50 -27.30
N LEU A 399 18.05 8.34 -26.64
CA LEU A 399 17.23 7.18 -27.01
C LEU A 399 15.84 7.18 -26.32
N ASP A 400 15.58 8.10 -25.40
CA ASP A 400 14.25 8.32 -24.78
C ASP A 400 13.38 9.27 -25.65
N ALA A 401 13.95 9.87 -26.71
CA ALA A 401 13.18 10.54 -27.76
C ALA A 401 12.31 9.49 -28.45
N VAL A 402 11.00 9.58 -28.22
CA VAL A 402 10.00 8.76 -28.88
C VAL A 402 10.23 8.91 -30.38
N PRO A 403 10.38 7.84 -31.18
CA PRO A 403 10.36 7.96 -32.60
C PRO A 403 9.00 8.54 -33.02
N ASP A 404 8.99 9.70 -33.66
CA ASP A 404 7.82 10.16 -34.41
C ASP A 404 7.53 9.10 -35.48
N GLY A 405 6.62 8.19 -35.19
CA GLY A 405 6.33 7.08 -36.09
C GLY A 405 4.95 6.50 -35.78
N ASP A 406 4.03 6.75 -36.69
CA ASP A 406 2.77 6.06 -36.85
C ASP A 406 2.95 4.55 -36.76
N GLY A 407 2.42 3.90 -35.71
CA GLY A 407 2.28 2.45 -35.72
C GLY A 407 2.56 1.68 -34.45
N LEU A 408 2.59 2.30 -33.28
CA LEU A 408 2.60 1.55 -32.00
C LEU A 408 1.17 1.46 -31.45
N ASP A 409 0.72 0.24 -31.21
CA ASP A 409 -0.58 -0.03 -30.59
C ASP A 409 -0.73 0.73 -29.27
N GLN A 410 -1.91 1.28 -29.02
CA GLN A 410 -2.25 2.13 -27.86
C GLN A 410 -1.95 1.51 -26.49
N GLU A 411 -1.81 0.20 -26.39
CA GLU A 411 -1.44 -0.52 -25.16
C GLU A 411 0.02 -0.28 -24.71
N THR A 412 0.92 0.12 -25.62
CA THR A 412 2.36 0.20 -25.38
C THR A 412 2.81 1.54 -24.74
N MET A 413 1.95 2.55 -24.66
CA MET A 413 2.31 3.89 -24.19
C MET A 413 2.19 4.16 -22.67
N GLN A 414 2.02 3.13 -21.84
CA GLN A 414 1.57 3.32 -20.45
C GLN A 414 2.67 3.49 -19.37
N ILE A 415 3.95 3.51 -19.71
CA ILE A 415 4.99 3.76 -18.71
C ILE A 415 5.61 5.12 -18.91
N ALA A 416 5.30 6.05 -18.02
CA ALA A 416 5.99 7.32 -17.95
C ALA A 416 7.40 7.13 -17.35
N VAL A 417 8.40 7.78 -17.94
CA VAL A 417 9.69 7.97 -17.29
C VAL A 417 9.46 8.77 -16.00
N PRO A 418 9.92 8.29 -14.84
CA PRO A 418 9.66 8.97 -13.57
C PRO A 418 10.17 10.40 -13.58
N ARG A 419 9.34 11.34 -13.10
CA ARG A 419 9.83 12.67 -12.75
C ARG A 419 10.73 12.57 -11.51
N PRO A 420 11.79 13.39 -11.37
CA PRO A 420 12.67 13.33 -10.21
C PRO A 420 11.88 13.58 -8.92
N ARG A 421 12.09 12.72 -7.93
CA ARG A 421 11.53 12.92 -6.58
C ARG A 421 12.20 14.14 -5.96
N VAL A 422 11.39 15.10 -5.52
CA VAL A 422 11.86 16.12 -4.56
C VAL A 422 12.20 15.38 -3.27
N ALA A 423 13.43 15.51 -2.81
CA ALA A 423 13.88 14.87 -1.57
C ALA A 423 12.98 15.33 -0.40
N VAL A 424 12.17 14.43 0.11
CA VAL A 424 11.40 14.66 1.34
C VAL A 424 12.36 14.43 2.50
N ALA A 425 12.56 15.47 3.31
CA ALA A 425 13.40 15.40 4.50
C ALA A 425 12.91 14.25 5.41
N ARG A 426 13.88 13.46 5.93
CA ARG A 426 13.63 12.36 6.87
C ARG A 426 12.82 12.86 8.07
N PRO A 427 11.65 12.30 8.40
CA PRO A 427 10.91 12.69 9.57
C PRO A 427 11.68 12.34 10.85
N PRO A 428 11.52 13.10 11.95
CA PRO A 428 12.11 12.76 13.23
C PRO A 428 11.58 11.41 13.72
N GLU A 429 12.44 10.64 14.43
CA GLU A 429 12.06 9.35 15.01
C GLU A 429 10.78 9.48 15.86
N PRO A 430 9.80 8.57 15.70
CA PRO A 430 8.56 8.64 16.47
C PRO A 430 8.83 8.34 17.96
N GLU A 431 8.26 9.16 18.82
CA GLU A 431 8.27 8.91 20.27
C GLU A 431 7.56 7.61 20.64
N PRO A 432 7.99 6.91 21.69
CA PRO A 432 7.39 5.63 22.06
C PRO A 432 5.94 5.79 22.51
N TYR A 433 5.12 4.91 22.02
CA TYR A 433 3.67 4.80 22.18
C TYR A 433 3.21 4.96 23.63
N SER A 434 2.51 6.04 23.96
CA SER A 434 1.75 6.15 25.19
C SER A 434 0.25 5.94 24.93
N TRP A 435 -0.35 4.97 25.60
CA TRP A 435 -1.78 4.68 25.52
C TRP A 435 -2.56 5.69 26.38
N VAL A 436 -3.13 6.73 25.78
CA VAL A 436 -4.08 7.62 26.46
C VAL A 436 -5.48 7.36 25.90
N ALA A 437 -6.39 6.91 26.75
CA ALA A 437 -7.78 6.69 26.38
C ALA A 437 -8.55 8.02 26.39
N PRO A 438 -9.44 8.26 25.41
CA PRO A 438 -10.35 9.42 25.46
C PRO A 438 -11.40 9.21 26.57
N LEU A 439 -11.71 10.28 27.31
CA LEU A 439 -12.50 10.26 28.55
C LEU A 439 -14.01 10.47 28.35
N GLU A 440 -14.53 10.70 27.14
CA GLU A 440 -15.97 11.00 26.96
C GLU A 440 -16.63 10.07 25.93
N THR A 441 -17.79 9.51 26.32
CA THR A 441 -18.63 8.64 25.50
C THR A 441 -19.74 9.44 24.82
N PRO A 442 -19.83 9.45 23.46
CA PRO A 442 -21.00 9.98 22.75
C PRO A 442 -22.14 8.94 22.69
N ALA A 443 -23.35 9.44 22.56
CA ALA A 443 -24.57 8.65 22.46
C ALA A 443 -24.67 7.84 21.16
N TYR A 444 -25.32 6.69 21.20
CA TYR A 444 -25.51 5.77 20.08
C TYR A 444 -26.41 6.33 19.00
N GLY A 445 -25.89 6.43 17.77
CA GLY A 445 -26.63 6.68 16.56
C GLY A 445 -25.75 6.53 15.33
N PHE A 446 -26.15 5.70 14.35
CA PHE A 446 -25.49 5.63 13.06
C PHE A 446 -25.84 6.87 12.25
N HIS A 447 -24.91 7.79 12.09
CA HIS A 447 -25.01 8.86 11.12
C HIS A 447 -23.88 8.69 10.08
N VAL A 448 -24.27 8.42 8.84
CA VAL A 448 -23.44 8.80 7.69
C VAL A 448 -23.52 10.32 7.65
N PRO A 449 -22.41 11.07 7.75
CA PRO A 449 -22.47 12.52 7.64
C PRO A 449 -23.17 12.87 6.33
N GLU A 450 -24.17 13.71 6.37
CA GLU A 450 -24.75 14.22 5.13
C GLU A 450 -23.62 14.84 4.32
N GLN A 451 -23.56 14.54 3.02
CA GLN A 451 -22.56 15.08 2.08
C GLN A 451 -22.37 16.60 2.24
N ARG A 452 -23.44 17.30 2.65
CA ARG A 452 -23.42 18.74 2.96
C ARG A 452 -22.55 19.12 4.16
N GLU A 453 -22.47 18.28 5.19
CA GLU A 453 -21.64 18.59 6.37
C GLU A 453 -20.17 18.34 6.08
N LEU A 454 -19.85 17.28 5.36
CA LEU A 454 -18.50 17.01 4.89
C LEU A 454 -18.03 18.09 3.90
N ALA A 455 -18.88 18.52 2.96
CA ALA A 455 -18.62 19.62 2.04
C ALA A 455 -18.39 20.95 2.78
N ARG A 456 -19.12 21.23 3.88
CA ARG A 456 -18.89 22.40 4.73
C ARG A 456 -17.54 22.34 5.45
N ARG A 457 -17.12 21.18 5.92
CA ARG A 457 -15.80 20.97 6.54
C ARG A 457 -14.68 21.15 5.53
N ILE A 458 -14.82 20.64 4.33
CA ILE A 458 -13.89 20.84 3.22
C ILE A 458 -13.80 22.32 2.86
N ALA A 459 -14.92 22.99 2.64
CA ALA A 459 -14.96 24.43 2.31
C ALA A 459 -14.37 25.30 3.42
N ALA A 460 -14.62 24.98 4.69
CA ALA A 460 -14.06 25.69 5.83
C ALA A 460 -12.53 25.52 5.95
N ARG A 461 -11.97 24.41 5.48
CA ARG A 461 -10.53 24.15 5.47
C ARG A 461 -9.83 24.73 4.26
N GLN A 462 -10.44 24.70 3.09
CA GLN A 462 -9.91 25.33 1.86
C GLN A 462 -9.83 26.85 1.96
N GLY A 463 -10.66 27.47 2.79
CA GLY A 463 -10.56 28.91 3.12
C GLY A 463 -9.44 29.28 4.12
N ARG A 464 -8.65 28.34 4.60
CA ARG A 464 -7.47 28.60 5.44
C ARG A 464 -6.21 28.53 4.58
N PRO A 465 -5.32 29.56 4.63
CA PRO A 465 -4.06 29.48 3.91
C PRO A 465 -3.28 28.26 4.36
N ALA A 466 -2.78 27.50 3.41
CA ALA A 466 -1.88 26.38 3.63
C ALA A 466 -0.68 26.86 4.45
N GLY A 467 -0.54 26.39 5.68
CA GLY A 467 0.62 26.73 6.51
C GLY A 467 0.33 27.21 7.93
N LYS A 468 -0.64 26.61 8.64
CA LYS A 468 -0.60 26.65 10.11
C LYS A 468 -0.94 25.27 10.67
N SER A 469 0.13 24.64 11.12
CA SER A 469 0.28 23.48 11.95
C SER A 469 -0.81 23.26 13.00
N ALA A 470 -0.91 21.98 13.37
CA ALA A 470 -1.63 21.40 14.48
C ALA A 470 -1.74 22.28 15.74
N PRO A 471 -2.82 22.14 16.54
CA PRO A 471 -2.98 22.85 17.80
C PRO A 471 -1.80 22.49 18.72
N GLY A 472 -1.18 23.54 19.23
CA GLY A 472 0.00 23.49 20.07
C GLY A 472 -0.18 22.65 21.32
N ASP A 473 0.92 22.06 21.68
CA ASP A 473 1.27 21.42 22.92
C ASP A 473 0.80 22.26 24.14
N PRO A 474 0.04 21.69 25.09
CA PRO A 474 -0.40 22.41 26.29
C PRO A 474 0.66 22.50 27.41
N ASN A 475 1.95 22.28 27.12
CA ASN A 475 3.03 22.36 28.09
C ASN A 475 3.91 23.59 27.92
N HIS A 476 3.32 24.79 28.03
CA HIS A 476 4.09 25.96 28.44
C HIS A 476 3.81 26.22 29.93
N SER A 477 4.79 25.82 30.71
CA SER A 477 5.01 26.12 32.10
C SER A 477 4.71 27.55 32.45
N HIS A 478 3.80 27.73 33.42
CA HIS A 478 3.70 28.97 34.21
C HIS A 478 5.00 29.14 35.01
N ASP A 479 5.71 30.21 34.76
CA ASP A 479 6.75 30.76 35.64
C ASP A 479 6.06 31.52 36.81
N PRO A 480 6.28 31.13 38.07
CA PRO A 480 5.60 31.73 39.23
C PRO A 480 6.33 32.96 39.84
N SER A 481 7.04 33.74 39.04
CA SER A 481 7.80 34.89 39.58
C SER A 481 7.34 36.27 39.07
N GLN A 482 6.06 36.60 39.21
CA GLN A 482 5.68 38.02 39.24
C GLN A 482 4.39 38.22 40.06
N SER A 483 4.56 38.50 41.35
CA SER A 483 3.54 39.11 42.18
C SER A 483 3.44 40.58 41.88
N PRO A 484 2.24 41.14 41.70
CA PRO A 484 2.06 42.59 41.72
C PRO A 484 1.94 43.09 43.19
N ARG A 485 2.80 43.99 43.58
CA ARG A 485 2.59 44.84 44.78
C ARG A 485 1.53 45.84 44.47
N ASN A 486 0.52 45.86 45.33
CA ASN A 486 -0.38 46.96 45.51
C ASN A 486 0.27 48.10 46.36
N PRO A 487 -0.16 49.31 46.27
CA PRO A 487 -1.12 49.80 47.22
C PRO A 487 -2.52 49.94 46.68
#